data_4150f1b061b51c72e1b486ab7ed319d1
#
_entry.id   4150f1b061b51c72e1b486ab7ed319d1
#
_cell.length_a   1.000
_cell.length_b   1.000
_cell.length_c   1.000
_cell.angle_alpha   90.00
_cell.angle_beta   90.00
_cell.angle_gamma   90.00
#
_symmetry.space_group_name_H-M   'P 1'
#
loop_
_entity.id
_entity.type
_entity.pdbx_description
1 polymer ?
#
loop_
_entity_poly.entity_id
_entity_poly.type
_entity_poly.pdbx_seq_one_letter_code
_entity_poly.pdbx_strand_id
1 'polypeptide(L)'
;MKKTQKKLGNKGFSLVELIVVIAIMAVLVGVLAPTLIKNIEKSRESKDAQNIEQLKSSAEIALNNESAYASVVPSTGSSALVTLTDSSCTFNTQSDFSSEFTGNMDVTKTKLTSKKYSGKTAGPEAPLASFF
;
A
#
# COMPACT_ATOMS: atom_id res chain seq x y z
N MET A 1 19.00 29.76 -63.06
CA MET A 1 18.22 30.08 -61.88
C MET A 1 18.98 29.59 -60.65
N LYS A 2 19.54 30.50 -59.84
CA LYS A 2 20.22 30.17 -58.60
C LYS A 2 19.16 29.92 -57.49
N LYS A 3 19.00 28.68 -57.09
CA LYS A 3 18.18 28.37 -55.90
C LYS A 3 18.90 28.86 -54.66
N THR A 4 18.42 29.93 -54.08
CA THR A 4 18.87 30.43 -52.78
C THR A 4 18.40 29.43 -51.75
N GLN A 5 19.29 28.57 -51.29
CA GLN A 5 19.02 27.74 -50.12
C GLN A 5 18.99 28.67 -48.90
N LYS A 6 17.79 28.86 -48.37
CA LYS A 6 17.56 29.52 -47.09
C LYS A 6 18.27 28.70 -46.01
N LYS A 7 19.43 29.15 -45.56
CA LYS A 7 20.09 28.63 -44.36
C LYS A 7 19.10 28.79 -43.22
N LEU A 8 18.39 27.73 -42.88
CA LEU A 8 17.70 27.60 -41.61
C LEU A 8 18.79 27.68 -40.54
N GLY A 9 18.85 28.81 -39.83
CA GLY A 9 19.75 28.98 -38.72
C GLY A 9 19.42 27.91 -37.68
N ASN A 10 20.25 26.90 -37.58
CA ASN A 10 20.23 25.95 -36.49
C ASN A 10 20.58 26.71 -35.21
N LYS A 11 19.57 27.28 -34.56
CA LYS A 11 19.69 27.70 -33.16
C LYS A 11 19.65 26.43 -32.30
N GLY A 12 20.73 25.66 -32.33
CA GLY A 12 20.99 24.59 -31.41
C GLY A 12 21.44 25.14 -30.08
N PHE A 13 21.15 24.41 -29.00
CA PHE A 13 21.71 24.73 -27.68
C PHE A 13 23.24 24.65 -27.71
N SER A 14 23.92 25.55 -27.02
CA SER A 14 25.35 25.46 -26.86
C SER A 14 25.70 24.30 -25.93
N LEU A 15 26.87 23.69 -26.10
CA LEU A 15 27.34 22.60 -25.24
C LEU A 15 27.40 23.03 -23.77
N VAL A 16 27.77 24.29 -23.52
CA VAL A 16 27.83 24.85 -22.15
C VAL A 16 26.45 24.96 -21.52
N GLU A 17 25.43 25.38 -22.26
CA GLU A 17 24.06 25.44 -21.79
C GLU A 17 23.55 24.04 -21.38
N LEU A 18 23.87 23.03 -22.15
CA LEU A 18 23.51 21.66 -21.84
C LEU A 18 24.19 21.16 -20.54
N ILE A 19 25.50 21.39 -20.43
CA ILE A 19 26.26 20.98 -19.21
C ILE A 19 25.76 21.69 -17.98
N VAL A 20 25.44 22.97 -18.04
CA VAL A 20 24.91 23.73 -16.92
C VAL A 20 23.56 23.17 -16.48
N VAL A 21 22.67 22.85 -17.41
CA VAL A 21 21.34 22.28 -17.09
C VAL A 21 21.47 20.93 -16.40
N ILE A 22 22.29 20.02 -16.90
CA ILE A 22 22.46 18.71 -16.26
C ILE A 22 23.15 18.82 -14.90
N ALA A 23 24.05 19.77 -14.72
CA ALA A 23 24.68 20.04 -13.42
C ALA A 23 23.66 20.53 -12.39
N ILE A 24 22.78 21.43 -12.76
CA ILE A 24 21.70 21.92 -11.88
C ILE A 24 20.73 20.78 -11.53
N MET A 25 20.32 19.97 -12.53
CA MET A 25 19.46 18.81 -12.27
C MET A 25 20.12 17.83 -11.31
N ALA A 26 21.40 17.53 -11.47
CA ALA A 26 22.13 16.61 -10.60
C ALA A 26 22.12 17.09 -9.15
N VAL A 27 22.32 18.37 -8.89
CA VAL A 27 22.27 18.96 -7.56
C VAL A 27 20.87 18.88 -6.97
N LEU A 28 19.85 19.25 -7.73
CA LEU A 28 18.45 19.21 -7.29
C LEU A 28 18.01 17.78 -6.94
N VAL A 29 18.29 16.82 -7.80
CA VAL A 29 17.96 15.40 -7.57
C VAL A 29 18.73 14.87 -6.36
N GLY A 30 20.00 15.23 -6.20
CA GLY A 30 20.83 14.80 -5.08
C GLY A 30 20.27 15.23 -3.71
N VAL A 31 19.64 16.42 -3.63
CA VAL A 31 19.03 16.91 -2.40
C VAL A 31 17.62 16.35 -2.21
N LEU A 32 16.84 16.23 -3.28
CA LEU A 32 15.43 15.83 -3.18
C LEU A 32 15.23 14.32 -3.02
N ALA A 33 16.10 13.50 -3.60
CA ALA A 33 15.94 12.06 -3.58
C ALA A 33 15.84 11.44 -2.17
N PRO A 34 16.72 11.76 -1.20
CA PRO A 34 16.62 11.22 0.15
C PRO A 34 15.31 11.62 0.86
N THR A 35 14.88 12.85 0.65
CA THR A 35 13.65 13.37 1.24
C THR A 35 12.41 12.71 0.65
N LEU A 36 12.42 12.51 -0.66
CA LEU A 36 11.33 11.85 -1.38
C LEU A 36 11.16 10.39 -0.91
N ILE A 37 12.26 9.65 -0.78
CA ILE A 37 12.23 8.25 -0.31
C ILE A 37 11.64 8.16 1.11
N LYS A 38 12.03 9.07 2.02
CA LYS A 38 11.45 9.13 3.37
C LYS A 38 9.95 9.42 3.36
N ASN A 39 9.52 10.35 2.52
CA ASN A 39 8.12 10.71 2.41
C ASN A 39 7.27 9.58 1.79
N ILE A 40 7.81 8.86 0.81
CA ILE A 40 7.15 7.67 0.23
C ILE A 40 6.98 6.59 1.31
N GLU A 41 8.01 6.32 2.09
CA GLU A 41 7.92 5.31 3.15
C GLU A 41 6.92 5.69 4.24
N LYS A 42 6.91 6.97 4.66
CA LYS A 42 5.90 7.48 5.59
C LYS A 42 4.48 7.37 5.03
N SER A 43 4.30 7.61 3.74
CA SER A 43 3.02 7.44 3.06
C SER A 43 2.57 5.97 3.05
N ARG A 44 3.50 5.04 2.82
CA ARG A 44 3.23 3.60 2.90
C ARG A 44 2.85 3.16 4.30
N GLU A 45 3.55 3.63 5.33
CA GLU A 45 3.21 3.36 6.73
C GLU A 45 1.80 3.85 7.07
N SER A 46 1.44 5.05 6.63
CA SER A 46 0.10 5.60 6.83
C SER A 46 -0.98 4.78 6.13
N LYS A 47 -0.70 4.34 4.89
CA LYS A 47 -1.61 3.48 4.14
C LYS A 47 -1.79 2.12 4.81
N ASP A 48 -0.71 1.52 5.29
CA ASP A 48 -0.77 0.24 5.98
C ASP A 48 -1.55 0.35 7.29
N ALA A 49 -1.38 1.44 8.04
CA ALA A 49 -2.17 1.71 9.24
C ALA A 49 -3.67 1.82 8.92
N GLN A 50 -4.02 2.50 7.82
CA GLN A 50 -5.41 2.58 7.35
C GLN A 50 -5.95 1.22 6.93
N ASN A 51 -5.15 0.40 6.25
CA ASN A 51 -5.54 -0.96 5.87
C ASN A 51 -5.82 -1.84 7.09
N ILE A 52 -5.00 -1.74 8.14
CA ILE A 52 -5.20 -2.47 9.40
C ILE A 52 -6.48 -2.02 10.10
N GLU A 53 -6.73 -0.72 10.16
CA GLU A 53 -7.95 -0.17 10.76
C GLU A 53 -9.20 -0.57 9.96
N GLN A 54 -9.12 -0.54 8.64
CA GLN A 54 -10.20 -1.00 7.78
C GLN A 54 -10.45 -2.50 7.94
N LEU A 55 -9.40 -3.31 8.07
CA LEU A 55 -9.51 -4.73 8.35
C LEU A 55 -10.26 -4.99 9.67
N LYS A 56 -9.90 -4.26 10.71
CA LYS A 56 -10.58 -4.33 12.01
C LYS A 56 -12.06 -3.99 11.90
N SER A 57 -12.37 -2.84 11.31
CA SER A 57 -13.75 -2.39 11.12
C SER A 57 -14.58 -3.38 10.27
N SER A 58 -14.00 -3.93 9.20
CA SER A 58 -14.67 -4.92 8.36
C SER A 58 -14.94 -6.23 9.10
N ALA A 59 -14.02 -6.63 10.00
CA ALA A 59 -14.21 -7.80 10.84
C ALA A 59 -15.34 -7.57 11.87
N GLU A 60 -15.41 -6.40 12.48
CA GLU A 60 -16.48 -6.02 13.41
C GLU A 60 -17.85 -6.03 12.71
N ILE A 61 -17.93 -5.49 11.50
CA ILE A 61 -19.16 -5.51 10.70
C ILE A 61 -19.57 -6.93 10.33
N ALA A 62 -18.62 -7.78 9.91
CA ALA A 62 -18.92 -9.18 9.59
C ALA A 62 -19.40 -9.97 10.81
N LEU A 63 -18.90 -9.68 12.00
CA LEU A 63 -19.35 -10.29 13.26
C LEU A 63 -20.74 -9.84 13.73
N ASN A 64 -21.28 -8.75 13.20
CA ASN A 64 -22.65 -8.34 13.47
C ASN A 64 -23.69 -9.28 12.85
N ASN A 65 -23.29 -10.07 11.85
CA ASN A 65 -24.14 -11.14 11.32
C ASN A 65 -24.13 -12.33 12.26
N GLU A 66 -25.31 -12.76 12.73
CA GLU A 66 -25.45 -13.83 13.73
C GLU A 66 -24.89 -15.17 13.25
N SER A 67 -25.05 -15.51 11.98
CA SER A 67 -24.49 -16.74 11.40
C SER A 67 -22.97 -16.70 11.33
N ALA A 68 -22.40 -15.56 10.95
CA ALA A 68 -20.96 -15.35 10.91
C ALA A 68 -20.36 -15.41 12.33
N TYR A 69 -21.00 -14.78 13.30
CA TYR A 69 -20.62 -14.84 14.70
C TYR A 69 -20.64 -16.27 15.24
N ALA A 70 -21.73 -17.01 15.02
CA ALA A 70 -21.87 -18.39 15.45
C ALA A 70 -20.83 -19.32 14.82
N SER A 71 -20.37 -19.05 13.61
CA SER A 71 -19.34 -19.85 12.94
C SER A 71 -17.93 -19.66 13.54
N VAL A 72 -17.70 -18.53 14.20
CA VAL A 72 -16.39 -18.12 14.72
C VAL A 72 -16.26 -18.39 16.24
N VAL A 73 -17.31 -18.15 17.02
CA VAL A 73 -17.30 -18.26 18.48
C VAL A 73 -16.96 -19.65 19.03
N PRO A 74 -17.33 -20.77 18.38
CA PRO A 74 -16.94 -22.08 18.85
C PRO A 74 -15.44 -22.39 18.73
N SER A 75 -14.70 -21.60 17.97
CA SER A 75 -13.27 -21.77 17.79
C SER A 75 -12.50 -21.21 18.98
N THR A 76 -12.39 -21.98 20.03
CA THR A 76 -11.61 -21.66 21.26
C THR A 76 -10.08 -21.70 21.04
N GLY A 77 -9.62 -21.57 19.81
CA GLY A 77 -8.19 -21.51 19.46
C GLY A 77 -7.67 -20.09 19.41
N SER A 78 -6.43 -19.89 19.85
CA SER A 78 -5.67 -18.64 19.76
C SER A 78 -5.22 -18.29 18.32
N SER A 79 -6.05 -18.57 17.32
CA SER A 79 -5.71 -18.33 15.91
C SER A 79 -6.35 -17.06 15.41
N ALA A 80 -5.59 -16.24 14.69
CA ALA A 80 -6.12 -15.05 14.04
C ALA A 80 -7.21 -15.42 13.02
N LEU A 81 -8.34 -14.72 13.07
CA LEU A 81 -9.46 -14.94 12.15
C LEU A 81 -9.11 -14.49 10.73
N VAL A 82 -8.46 -13.36 10.64
CA VAL A 82 -7.99 -12.74 9.40
C VAL A 82 -6.55 -12.31 9.60
N THR A 83 -5.72 -12.62 8.65
CA THR A 83 -4.29 -12.26 8.69
C THR A 83 -3.92 -11.47 7.46
N LEU A 84 -3.37 -10.27 7.66
CA LEU A 84 -2.85 -9.40 6.62
C LEU A 84 -1.33 -9.45 6.62
N THR A 85 -0.76 -9.75 5.45
CA THR A 85 0.68 -9.81 5.24
C THR A 85 1.10 -8.85 4.12
N ASP A 86 2.38 -8.80 3.82
CA ASP A 86 2.94 -8.07 2.68
C ASP A 86 2.55 -8.66 1.31
N SER A 87 2.07 -9.89 1.28
CA SER A 87 1.70 -10.58 0.05
C SER A 87 0.21 -10.83 -0.10
N SER A 88 -0.52 -11.03 1.00
CA SER A 88 -1.92 -11.46 0.94
C SER A 88 -2.70 -11.20 2.22
N CYS A 89 -4.02 -11.27 2.08
CA CYS A 89 -4.96 -11.37 3.19
C CYS A 89 -5.50 -12.80 3.21
N THR A 90 -5.37 -13.48 4.33
CA THR A 90 -5.80 -14.88 4.49
C THR A 90 -6.80 -15.03 5.64
N PHE A 91 -7.70 -16.00 5.51
CA PHE A 91 -8.71 -16.34 6.51
C PHE A 91 -8.38 -17.69 7.14
N ASN A 92 -8.53 -17.80 8.44
CA ASN A 92 -8.34 -19.05 9.16
C ASN A 92 -9.59 -19.94 9.14
N THR A 93 -10.76 -19.34 8.87
CA THR A 93 -12.04 -20.05 8.78
C THR A 93 -12.68 -19.79 7.43
N GLN A 94 -13.08 -20.86 6.72
CA GLN A 94 -13.96 -20.75 5.56
C GLN A 94 -15.40 -20.94 6.04
N SER A 95 -16.11 -19.85 6.25
CA SER A 95 -17.45 -19.85 6.79
C SER A 95 -18.20 -18.60 6.34
N ASP A 96 -19.40 -18.45 6.80
CA ASP A 96 -20.24 -17.27 6.57
C ASP A 96 -19.51 -15.98 6.94
N PHE A 97 -18.61 -16.01 7.94
CA PHE A 97 -17.73 -14.88 8.28
C PHE A 97 -16.84 -14.44 7.12
N SER A 98 -16.19 -15.37 6.42
CA SER A 98 -15.31 -14.99 5.29
C SER A 98 -16.10 -14.38 4.13
N SER A 99 -17.33 -14.83 3.90
CA SER A 99 -18.21 -14.28 2.86
C SER A 99 -18.66 -12.86 3.20
N GLU A 100 -19.06 -12.62 4.42
CA GLU A 100 -19.46 -11.29 4.90
C GLU A 100 -18.26 -10.33 4.92
N PHE A 101 -17.10 -10.80 5.38
CA PHE A 101 -15.88 -10.00 5.41
C PHE A 101 -15.44 -9.57 4.00
N THR A 102 -15.43 -10.48 3.04
CA THR A 102 -15.06 -10.17 1.64
C THR A 102 -16.07 -9.28 0.94
N GLY A 103 -17.32 -9.27 1.39
CA GLY A 103 -18.33 -8.31 0.95
C GLY A 103 -18.04 -6.87 1.37
N ASN A 104 -17.36 -6.68 2.49
CA ASN A 104 -17.05 -5.38 3.08
C ASN A 104 -15.63 -4.86 2.76
N MET A 105 -14.71 -5.74 2.39
CA MET A 105 -13.32 -5.40 2.14
C MET A 105 -12.75 -6.12 0.92
N ASP A 106 -12.10 -5.38 0.03
CA ASP A 106 -11.38 -5.97 -1.11
C ASP A 106 -10.03 -6.55 -0.64
N VAL A 107 -10.07 -7.84 -0.31
CA VAL A 107 -8.89 -8.58 0.18
C VAL A 107 -7.80 -8.76 -0.87
N THR A 108 -8.13 -8.62 -2.16
CA THR A 108 -7.16 -8.82 -3.25
C THR A 108 -6.20 -7.65 -3.39
N LYS A 109 -6.64 -6.45 -3.00
CA LYS A 109 -5.86 -5.21 -3.08
C LYS A 109 -5.25 -4.79 -1.76
N THR A 110 -5.68 -5.39 -0.66
CA THR A 110 -5.23 -5.04 0.68
C THR A 110 -4.03 -5.88 1.07
N LYS A 111 -2.88 -5.22 1.20
CA LYS A 111 -1.61 -5.83 1.64
C LYS A 111 -0.74 -4.79 2.34
N LEU A 112 0.20 -5.25 3.14
CA LEU A 112 1.17 -4.39 3.80
C LEU A 112 2.31 -4.05 2.83
N THR A 113 2.70 -2.79 2.73
CA THR A 113 3.67 -2.29 1.74
C THR A 113 4.85 -1.54 2.34
N SER A 114 4.75 -1.13 3.61
CA SER A 114 5.81 -0.40 4.29
C SER A 114 6.89 -1.32 4.86
N LYS A 115 8.11 -0.82 4.99
CA LYS A 115 9.21 -1.54 5.64
C LYS A 115 8.95 -1.81 7.11
N LYS A 116 8.15 -0.97 7.77
CA LYS A 116 7.75 -1.14 9.16
C LYS A 116 7.02 -2.45 9.42
N TYR A 117 6.20 -2.87 8.48
CA TYR A 117 5.38 -4.09 8.57
C TYR A 117 5.91 -5.24 7.72
N SER A 118 7.01 -5.04 7.00
CA SER A 118 7.63 -6.09 6.17
C SER A 118 8.01 -7.30 7.01
N GLY A 119 7.53 -8.47 6.61
CA GLY A 119 7.72 -9.73 7.35
C GLY A 119 6.89 -9.84 8.64
N LYS A 120 6.01 -8.88 8.94
CA LYS A 120 5.08 -8.94 10.07
C LYS A 120 3.70 -9.30 9.59
N THR A 121 2.98 -10.03 10.42
CA THR A 121 1.57 -10.30 10.27
C THR A 121 0.76 -9.28 11.07
N ALA A 122 -0.21 -8.65 10.41
CA ALA A 122 -1.21 -7.84 11.08
C ALA A 122 -2.56 -8.51 10.92
N GLY A 123 -3.26 -8.64 12.00
CA GLY A 123 -4.60 -9.21 12.02
C GLY A 123 -5.12 -9.30 13.42
N PRO A 124 -6.44 -9.42 13.54
CA PRO A 124 -7.05 -9.66 14.83
C PRO A 124 -6.58 -11.02 15.35
N GLU A 125 -5.85 -10.98 16.43
CA GLU A 125 -5.53 -12.18 17.19
C GLU A 125 -6.78 -12.62 17.96
N ALA A 126 -7.15 -13.90 17.84
CA ALA A 126 -8.14 -14.43 18.75
C ALA A 126 -7.53 -14.58 20.17
N PRO A 127 -8.26 -14.29 21.22
CA PRO A 127 -9.72 -14.28 21.31
C PRO A 127 -10.34 -12.92 20.96
N LEU A 128 -11.59 -12.93 20.55
CA LEU A 128 -12.41 -11.76 20.21
C LEU A 128 -12.35 -10.62 21.25
N ALA A 129 -11.91 -10.90 22.46
CA ALA A 129 -11.73 -9.94 23.55
C ALA A 129 -10.63 -8.89 23.27
N SER A 130 -9.70 -9.13 22.33
CA SER A 130 -8.68 -8.14 21.99
C SER A 130 -9.10 -7.19 20.86
N PHE A 131 -10.30 -7.34 20.32
CA PHE A 131 -10.92 -6.44 19.34
C PHE A 131 -11.64 -5.25 19.95
N PHE A 132 -11.95 -5.33 21.23
CA PHE A 132 -12.75 -4.31 21.90
C PHE A 132 -11.87 -3.58 22.95
#